data_4a752b71f4984589e492c90106e239e3
#
_entry.id   4a752b71f4984589e492c90106e239e3
#
_cell.length_a   1.000
_cell.length_b   1.000
_cell.length_c   1.000
_cell.angle_alpha   90.00
_cell.angle_beta   90.00
_cell.angle_gamma   90.00
#
_symmetry.space_group_name_H-M   'P 1'
#
loop_
_entity.id
_entity.type
_entity.pdbx_description
1 polymer ?
#
loop_
_entity_poly.entity_id
_entity_poly.type
_entity_poly.pdbx_seq_one_letter_code
_entity_poly.pdbx_strand_id
1 'polypeptide(L)'
;MNKILSLGLLSAGLLGCASEPLQLESERTYQAEWINGKPRLHHSHPTLTLGDDGRAYGSGGCNHWFAAYTREADKLSFAQIGSTRKMCAPAVMEQEQRFLDALGSVQRWDFSPQDELRLWPAQGKPLRLQPEEG
;
A
#
# COMPACT_ATOMS: atom_id res chain seq x y z
N MET A 1 69.51 -8.23 16.48
CA MET A 1 68.58 -9.04 15.64
C MET A 1 67.19 -8.77 16.15
N ASN A 2 66.51 -7.88 15.48
CA ASN A 2 65.13 -7.50 15.87
C ASN A 2 64.15 -8.22 14.98
N LYS A 3 63.42 -9.12 15.55
CA LYS A 3 62.30 -9.72 14.87
C LYS A 3 61.08 -8.83 15.10
N ILE A 4 60.68 -8.17 14.05
CA ILE A 4 59.44 -7.39 14.06
C ILE A 4 58.31 -8.37 13.78
N LEU A 5 57.51 -8.64 14.80
CA LEU A 5 56.22 -9.36 14.64
C LEU A 5 55.23 -8.36 14.07
N SER A 6 54.92 -8.49 12.78
CA SER A 6 53.74 -7.80 12.22
C SER A 6 52.49 -8.49 12.67
N LEU A 7 51.78 -7.85 13.59
CA LEU A 7 50.46 -8.25 13.98
C LEU A 7 49.51 -7.73 12.91
N GLY A 8 49.06 -8.62 12.04
CA GLY A 8 48.02 -8.32 11.07
C GLY A 8 46.71 -8.17 11.77
N LEU A 9 46.19 -6.94 11.81
CA LEU A 9 44.80 -6.68 12.25
C LEU A 9 43.86 -7.18 11.18
N LEU A 10 43.22 -8.33 11.42
CA LEU A 10 42.11 -8.76 10.63
C LEU A 10 40.88 -7.94 11.07
N SER A 11 40.60 -6.87 10.35
CA SER A 11 39.32 -6.17 10.52
C SER A 11 38.22 -7.01 9.84
N ALA A 12 37.52 -7.80 10.62
CA ALA A 12 36.31 -8.45 10.18
C ALA A 12 35.24 -7.36 9.95
N GLY A 13 35.07 -6.95 8.70
CA GLY A 13 33.96 -6.07 8.32
C GLY A 13 32.65 -6.82 8.56
N LEU A 14 31.92 -6.41 9.56
CA LEU A 14 30.53 -6.84 9.73
C LEU A 14 29.71 -6.23 8.62
N LEU A 15 29.50 -7.00 7.55
CA LEU A 15 28.49 -6.68 6.55
C LEU A 15 27.13 -6.93 7.19
N GLY A 16 26.61 -5.92 7.89
CA GLY A 16 25.24 -5.95 8.36
C GLY A 16 24.33 -5.93 7.14
N CYS A 17 23.55 -6.99 6.94
CA CYS A 17 22.43 -6.96 6.00
C CYS A 17 21.35 -6.04 6.59
N ALA A 18 21.47 -4.73 6.34
CA ALA A 18 20.39 -3.80 6.57
C ALA A 18 19.38 -4.04 5.44
N SER A 19 18.30 -4.76 5.72
CA SER A 19 17.16 -4.81 4.81
C SER A 19 16.56 -3.41 4.76
N GLU A 20 16.47 -2.85 3.56
CA GLU A 20 15.82 -1.57 3.34
C GLU A 20 14.34 -1.68 3.71
N PRO A 21 13.75 -0.66 4.37
CA PRO A 21 12.33 -0.68 4.66
C PRO A 21 11.53 -0.69 3.36
N LEU A 22 10.40 -1.39 3.37
CA LEU A 22 9.49 -1.41 2.25
C LEU A 22 9.00 0.00 1.95
N GLN A 23 8.91 0.31 0.66
CA GLN A 23 8.41 1.58 0.16
C GLN A 23 7.14 1.36 -0.63
N LEU A 24 6.25 2.33 -0.55
CA LEU A 24 5.07 2.38 -1.39
C LEU A 24 5.52 2.73 -2.82
N GLU A 25 5.32 1.79 -3.74
CA GLU A 25 5.81 1.91 -5.11
C GLU A 25 4.73 2.47 -6.03
N SER A 26 5.15 3.44 -6.87
CA SER A 26 4.31 3.90 -7.99
C SER A 26 4.26 2.82 -9.07
N GLU A 27 3.18 2.81 -9.85
CA GLU A 27 2.91 1.88 -10.96
C GLU A 27 2.78 0.42 -10.53
N ARG A 28 2.73 0.15 -9.23
CA ARG A 28 2.47 -1.18 -8.70
C ARG A 28 1.02 -1.29 -8.25
N THR A 29 0.37 -2.40 -8.59
CA THR A 29 -1.00 -2.67 -8.18
C THR A 29 -1.02 -3.37 -6.82
N TYR A 30 -1.81 -2.83 -5.91
CA TYR A 30 -2.08 -3.42 -4.58
C TYR A 30 -3.54 -3.85 -4.53
N GLN A 31 -3.78 -5.02 -3.98
CA GLN A 31 -5.13 -5.57 -3.81
C GLN A 31 -5.56 -5.42 -2.36
N ALA A 32 -6.76 -4.88 -2.15
CA ALA A 32 -7.32 -4.75 -0.81
C ALA A 32 -7.75 -6.11 -0.27
N GLU A 33 -7.30 -6.43 0.93
CA GLU A 33 -7.66 -7.66 1.63
C GLU A 33 -8.61 -7.39 2.80
N TRP A 34 -8.46 -6.23 3.46
CA TRP A 34 -9.31 -5.79 4.56
C TRP A 34 -9.74 -4.35 4.35
N ILE A 35 -11.04 -4.13 4.46
CA ILE A 35 -11.67 -2.82 4.27
C ILE A 35 -12.45 -2.49 5.54
N ASN A 36 -12.00 -1.46 6.27
CA ASN A 36 -12.65 -1.05 7.51
C ASN A 36 -12.78 -2.18 8.56
N GLY A 37 -11.75 -3.04 8.64
CA GLY A 37 -11.74 -4.15 9.57
C GLY A 37 -12.56 -5.37 9.14
N LYS A 38 -13.08 -5.36 7.91
CA LYS A 38 -13.81 -6.50 7.33
C LYS A 38 -12.99 -7.10 6.17
N PRO A 39 -12.90 -8.43 6.07
CA PRO A 39 -12.26 -9.04 4.90
C PRO A 39 -13.06 -8.75 3.64
N ARG A 40 -12.36 -8.64 2.52
CA ARG A 40 -13.05 -8.47 1.24
C ARG A 40 -13.86 -9.71 0.88
N LEU A 41 -14.85 -9.51 0.03
CA LEU A 41 -15.59 -10.62 -0.55
C LEU A 41 -14.67 -11.48 -1.42
N HIS A 42 -14.86 -12.79 -1.37
CA HIS A 42 -13.98 -13.76 -2.04
C HIS A 42 -13.88 -13.52 -3.56
N HIS A 43 -14.97 -13.10 -4.19
CA HIS A 43 -15.06 -12.94 -5.64
C HIS A 43 -15.00 -11.47 -6.10
N SER A 44 -14.63 -10.55 -5.22
CA SER A 44 -14.55 -9.13 -5.55
C SER A 44 -13.22 -8.57 -5.03
N HIS A 45 -12.43 -7.98 -5.94
CA HIS A 45 -11.04 -7.61 -5.68
C HIS A 45 -10.80 -6.11 -5.90
N PRO A 46 -11.06 -5.26 -4.89
CA PRO A 46 -10.69 -3.86 -5.00
C PRO A 46 -9.17 -3.69 -5.11
N THR A 47 -8.72 -2.82 -6.01
CA THR A 47 -7.30 -2.59 -6.26
C THR A 47 -6.96 -1.11 -6.24
N LEU A 48 -5.68 -0.83 -6.03
CA LEU A 48 -5.11 0.51 -6.02
C LEU A 48 -3.77 0.50 -6.76
N THR A 49 -3.62 1.39 -7.71
CA THR A 49 -2.33 1.71 -8.34
C THR A 49 -2.12 3.22 -8.22
N LEU A 50 -0.96 3.62 -7.70
CA LEU A 50 -0.54 5.02 -7.73
C LEU A 50 0.26 5.23 -9.02
N GLY A 51 -0.27 6.04 -9.94
CA GLY A 51 0.47 6.44 -11.13
C GLY A 51 1.59 7.40 -10.77
N ASP A 52 2.60 7.54 -11.62
CA ASP A 52 3.72 8.46 -11.43
C ASP A 52 3.36 9.91 -11.78
N ASP A 53 2.17 10.13 -12.29
CA ASP A 53 1.65 11.43 -12.72
C ASP A 53 0.73 12.12 -11.68
N GLY A 54 0.67 11.61 -10.45
CA GLY A 54 -0.21 12.14 -9.41
C GLY A 54 -1.65 11.65 -9.48
N ARG A 55 -1.94 10.65 -10.31
CA ARG A 55 -3.26 10.05 -10.44
C ARG A 55 -3.25 8.62 -9.91
N ALA A 56 -4.32 8.26 -9.21
CA ALA A 56 -4.53 6.91 -8.70
C ALA A 56 -5.74 6.30 -9.40
N TYR A 57 -5.74 4.99 -9.51
CA TYR A 57 -6.82 4.27 -10.19
C TYR A 57 -6.85 2.80 -9.78
N GLY A 58 -7.91 2.13 -10.14
CA GLY A 58 -8.06 0.69 -9.92
C GLY A 58 -9.48 0.23 -10.07
N SER A 59 -9.76 -0.96 -9.57
CA SER A 59 -11.09 -1.52 -9.46
C SER A 59 -11.65 -1.26 -8.08
N GLY A 60 -12.93 -0.91 -8.00
CA GLY A 60 -13.66 -0.85 -6.73
C GLY A 60 -14.27 -2.19 -6.33
N GLY A 61 -14.12 -3.18 -7.19
CA GLY A 61 -14.77 -4.48 -7.06
C GLY A 61 -15.86 -4.72 -8.11
N CYS A 62 -16.56 -3.68 -8.51
CA CYS A 62 -17.55 -3.65 -9.59
C CYS A 62 -17.13 -2.65 -10.65
N ASN A 63 -16.92 -1.41 -10.24
CA ASN A 63 -16.62 -0.29 -11.10
C ASN A 63 -15.13 0.01 -11.12
N HIS A 64 -14.71 0.66 -12.19
CA HIS A 64 -13.40 1.28 -12.27
C HIS A 64 -13.44 2.62 -11.50
N TRP A 65 -12.43 2.90 -10.66
CA TRP A 65 -12.33 4.15 -9.93
C TRP A 65 -11.04 4.90 -10.30
N PHE A 66 -11.04 6.20 -10.06
CA PHE A 66 -9.90 7.08 -10.32
C PHE A 66 -9.93 8.26 -9.35
N ALA A 67 -8.77 8.84 -9.09
CA ALA A 67 -8.64 9.97 -8.18
C ALA A 67 -7.34 10.73 -8.47
N ALA A 68 -7.23 11.94 -7.94
CA ALA A 68 -5.94 12.58 -7.73
C ALA A 68 -5.39 12.13 -6.38
N TYR A 69 -4.06 12.05 -6.24
CA TYR A 69 -3.45 11.79 -4.95
C TYR A 69 -2.29 12.74 -4.69
N THR A 70 -2.01 12.96 -3.42
CA THR A 70 -0.81 13.66 -2.97
C THR A 70 -0.05 12.76 -2.03
N ARG A 71 1.26 12.78 -2.14
CA ARG A 71 2.15 11.97 -1.32
C ARG A 71 3.36 12.78 -0.91
N GLU A 72 3.62 12.82 0.39
CA GLU A 72 4.81 13.44 0.96
C GLU A 72 5.24 12.61 2.17
N ALA A 73 6.42 11.97 2.09
CA ALA A 73 6.89 11.04 3.11
C ALA A 73 5.83 9.96 3.40
N ASP A 74 5.38 9.83 4.65
CA ASP A 74 4.32 8.88 5.04
C ASP A 74 2.90 9.43 4.89
N LYS A 75 2.75 10.67 4.42
CA LYS A 75 1.43 11.26 4.18
C LYS A 75 0.93 10.86 2.81
N LEU A 76 -0.33 10.53 2.75
CA LEU A 76 -1.01 10.13 1.51
C LEU A 76 -2.47 10.54 1.62
N SER A 77 -2.99 11.17 0.57
CA SER A 77 -4.40 11.52 0.51
C SER A 77 -4.93 11.42 -0.91
N PHE A 78 -6.20 11.12 -1.03
CA PHE A 78 -6.92 11.01 -2.31
C PHE A 78 -8.01 12.07 -2.37
N ALA A 79 -8.16 12.68 -3.53
CA ALA A 79 -9.15 13.72 -3.77
C ALA A 79 -9.86 13.49 -5.10
N GLN A 80 -11.07 14.02 -5.23
CA GLN A 80 -11.85 13.95 -6.45
C GLN A 80 -12.04 12.51 -6.93
N ILE A 81 -12.41 11.63 -6.00
CA ILE A 81 -12.64 10.22 -6.30
C ILE A 81 -13.88 10.09 -7.17
N GLY A 82 -13.71 9.48 -8.33
CA GLY A 82 -14.80 9.16 -9.24
C GLY A 82 -14.79 7.69 -9.60
N SER A 83 -15.88 7.22 -10.18
CA SER A 83 -15.99 5.85 -10.64
C SER A 83 -16.98 5.75 -11.81
N THR A 84 -16.86 4.67 -12.58
CA THR A 84 -17.92 4.27 -13.50
C THR A 84 -19.16 3.84 -12.72
N ARG A 85 -20.29 3.67 -13.38
CA ARG A 85 -21.58 3.46 -12.72
C ARG A 85 -22.28 2.20 -13.21
N LYS A 86 -21.55 1.11 -13.19
CA LYS A 86 -22.13 -0.21 -13.46
C LYS A 86 -22.81 -0.74 -12.19
N MET A 87 -23.86 -1.53 -12.35
CA MET A 87 -24.56 -2.18 -11.26
C MET A 87 -24.14 -3.64 -11.15
N CYS A 88 -23.66 -4.03 -9.97
CA CYS A 88 -23.34 -5.40 -9.63
C CYS A 88 -24.27 -5.87 -8.49
N ALA A 89 -24.03 -7.07 -7.98
CA ALA A 89 -24.80 -7.59 -6.85
C ALA A 89 -24.73 -6.65 -5.63
N PRO A 90 -25.78 -6.55 -4.82
CA PRO A 90 -25.82 -5.59 -3.70
C PRO A 90 -24.61 -5.68 -2.75
N ALA A 91 -24.17 -6.88 -2.42
CA ALA A 91 -23.01 -7.06 -1.53
C ALA A 91 -21.72 -6.48 -2.13
N VAL A 92 -21.54 -6.61 -3.45
CA VAL A 92 -20.38 -6.06 -4.15
C VAL A 92 -20.44 -4.53 -4.16
N MET A 93 -21.62 -3.96 -4.41
CA MET A 93 -21.82 -2.52 -4.41
C MET A 93 -21.58 -1.91 -3.03
N GLU A 94 -22.04 -2.59 -1.99
CA GLU A 94 -21.80 -2.16 -0.61
C GLU A 94 -20.30 -2.18 -0.27
N GLN A 95 -19.59 -3.22 -0.64
CA GLN A 95 -18.14 -3.30 -0.44
C GLN A 95 -17.40 -2.20 -1.22
N GLU A 96 -17.77 -1.98 -2.49
CA GLU A 96 -17.19 -0.93 -3.30
C GLU A 96 -17.35 0.44 -2.65
N GLN A 97 -18.55 0.75 -2.15
CA GLN A 97 -18.79 2.02 -1.47
C GLN A 97 -17.92 2.16 -0.21
N ARG A 98 -17.78 1.11 0.59
CA ARG A 98 -16.90 1.13 1.77
C ARG A 98 -15.44 1.35 1.37
N PHE A 99 -15.01 0.73 0.27
CA PHE A 99 -13.66 0.88 -0.23
C PHE A 99 -13.39 2.32 -0.69
N LEU A 100 -14.30 2.90 -1.48
CA LEU A 100 -14.15 4.27 -1.96
C LEU A 100 -14.22 5.29 -0.82
N ASP A 101 -15.10 5.07 0.16
CA ASP A 101 -15.18 5.90 1.36
C ASP A 101 -13.88 5.82 2.18
N ALA A 102 -13.31 4.63 2.31
CA ALA A 102 -12.04 4.43 3.00
C ALA A 102 -10.90 5.16 2.29
N LEU A 103 -10.85 5.10 0.95
CA LEU A 103 -9.85 5.85 0.17
C LEU A 103 -9.94 7.35 0.43
N GLY A 104 -11.16 7.90 0.47
CA GLY A 104 -11.38 9.31 0.74
C GLY A 104 -10.98 9.76 2.15
N SER A 105 -10.79 8.82 3.06
CA SER A 105 -10.42 9.07 4.45
C SER A 105 -8.93 8.90 4.74
N VAL A 106 -8.16 8.43 3.79
CA VAL A 106 -6.73 8.12 3.98
C VAL A 106 -5.94 9.40 4.24
N GLN A 107 -5.06 9.36 5.25
CA GLN A 107 -4.16 10.45 5.62
C GLN A 107 -2.69 10.04 5.63
N ARG A 108 -2.38 8.77 5.84
CA ARG A 108 -1.00 8.28 5.88
C ARG A 108 -0.93 6.79 5.49
N TRP A 109 0.26 6.32 5.23
CA TRP A 109 0.53 4.93 4.91
C TRP A 109 1.70 4.39 5.73
N ASP A 110 1.71 3.08 5.95
CA ASP A 110 2.86 2.35 6.47
C ASP A 110 2.80 0.90 5.96
N PHE A 111 3.78 0.11 6.35
CA PHE A 111 3.76 -1.34 6.17
C PHE A 111 3.69 -2.02 7.54
N SER A 112 2.91 -3.08 7.63
CA SER A 112 2.82 -3.90 8.84
C SER A 112 4.09 -4.75 9.02
N PRO A 113 4.30 -5.33 10.21
CA PRO A 113 5.38 -6.30 10.41
C PRO A 113 5.33 -7.50 9.46
N GLN A 114 4.17 -7.79 8.85
CA GLN A 114 3.97 -8.86 7.87
C GLN A 114 4.05 -8.36 6.43
N ASP A 115 4.63 -7.16 6.21
CA ASP A 115 4.82 -6.53 4.90
C ASP A 115 3.52 -6.20 4.16
N GLU A 116 2.46 -5.98 4.89
CA GLU A 116 1.17 -5.58 4.35
C GLU A 116 1.07 -4.05 4.32
N LEU A 117 0.68 -3.50 3.18
CA LEU A 117 0.45 -2.05 3.05
C LEU A 117 -0.80 -1.68 3.84
N ARG A 118 -0.67 -0.66 4.70
CA ARG A 118 -1.79 -0.12 5.46
C ARG A 118 -1.99 1.35 5.10
N LEU A 119 -3.22 1.69 4.74
CA LEU A 119 -3.62 3.06 4.48
C LEU A 119 -4.54 3.50 5.61
N TRP A 120 -4.10 4.49 6.37
CA TRP A 120 -4.73 4.88 7.63
C TRP A 120 -5.61 6.12 7.50
N PRO A 121 -6.85 6.06 8.03
CA PRO A 121 -7.62 7.27 8.28
C PRO A 121 -7.10 8.01 9.51
N ALA A 122 -7.64 9.20 9.78
CA ALA A 122 -7.33 9.94 11.01
C ALA A 122 -7.72 9.11 12.25
N GLN A 123 -8.84 8.41 12.18
CA GLN A 123 -9.37 7.55 13.25
C GLN A 123 -9.99 6.31 12.63
N GLY A 124 -9.75 5.17 13.26
CA GLY A 124 -10.32 3.90 12.83
C GLY A 124 -9.30 2.95 12.24
N LYS A 125 -9.80 1.89 11.61
CA LYS A 125 -8.99 0.81 11.07
C LYS A 125 -8.48 1.14 9.67
N PRO A 126 -7.28 0.67 9.31
CA PRO A 126 -6.74 0.95 7.98
C PRO A 126 -7.36 0.08 6.90
N LEU A 127 -7.22 0.53 5.65
CA LEU A 127 -7.23 -0.39 4.51
C LEU A 127 -5.94 -1.20 4.56
N ARG A 128 -6.05 -2.50 4.37
CA ARG A 128 -4.90 -3.42 4.32
C ARG A 128 -4.83 -4.03 2.93
N LEU A 129 -3.69 -3.88 2.29
CA LEU A 129 -3.50 -4.27 0.90
C LEU A 129 -2.23 -5.10 0.75
N GLN A 130 -2.24 -5.99 -0.23
CA GLN A 130 -1.09 -6.79 -0.63
C GLN A 130 -0.72 -6.44 -2.07
N PRO A 131 0.57 -6.49 -2.43
CA PRO A 131 0.94 -6.37 -3.83
C PRO A 131 0.26 -7.49 -4.63
N GLU A 132 -0.31 -7.10 -5.77
CA GLU A 132 -0.85 -8.09 -6.70
C GLU A 132 0.31 -8.81 -7.35
N GLU A 133 0.29 -10.14 -7.29
CA GLU A 133 1.28 -10.95 -7.97
C GLU A 133 0.95 -11.00 -9.46
N GLY A 134 1.90 -10.49 -10.24
CA GLY A 134 1.78 -10.49 -11.70
C GLY A 134 2.29 -11.76 -12.34
#